data_aaeae57858ff7e51151cf62332bdffcb
#
_entry.id   aaeae57858ff7e51151cf62332bdffcb
#
_cell.length_a   1.000
_cell.length_b   1.000
_cell.length_c   1.000
_cell.angle_alpha   90.00
_cell.angle_beta   90.00
_cell.angle_gamma   90.00
#
_symmetry.space_group_name_H-M   'P 1'
#
loop_
_entity.id
_entity.type
_entity.pdbx_description
1 polymer ?
#
loop_
_entity_poly.entity_id
_entity_poly.type
_entity_poly.pdbx_seq_one_letter_code
_entity_poly.pdbx_strand_id
1 'polypeptide(L)'
;MKYRHSWLLALALLCLAPLAALGADDAYTTGYVAAVLERQFNINPRSLKVKDGIVTIDAGDLPRADRPKIVTALSAVKGVTRVELLEPGRQAPTGPAVAVSAAAAAEPGPVKFLPTGHLFRALIADPRWPHFSASYRYYTSTPGSENVAAVSFGETVPLYRDHIGEKGEWGQWETGVQGGVFSTFDLDSQSLDLINTDFFVAGFVGYRFGDFSALGRIFHQSSHLGDEFLLRETRPNRLNLSYEGLDAKLSYDLPLGLRAYAGGGYLIDVDPSNLGRGLAQAGAEFKSP
;
A
#
# COMPACT_ATOMS: atom_id res chain seq x y z
N MET A 1 16.57 -32.80 11.29
CA MET A 1 15.99 -31.72 10.50
C MET A 1 14.71 -31.21 11.18
N LYS A 2 14.78 -30.49 12.32
CA LYS A 2 13.57 -30.12 13.10
C LYS A 2 13.52 -28.66 13.60
N TYR A 3 14.31 -27.71 13.05
CA TYR A 3 14.35 -26.34 13.58
C TYR A 3 14.29 -25.23 12.52
N ARG A 4 13.87 -25.53 11.26
CA ARG A 4 13.85 -24.53 10.16
C ARG A 4 12.64 -23.60 10.12
N HIS A 5 11.62 -23.82 10.94
CA HIS A 5 10.36 -23.03 10.87
C HIS A 5 10.10 -22.10 12.06
N SER A 6 11.01 -22.05 13.05
CA SER A 6 10.77 -21.26 14.27
C SER A 6 10.87 -19.74 14.06
N TRP A 7 11.59 -19.30 13.05
CA TRP A 7 11.79 -17.86 12.76
C TRP A 7 10.59 -17.25 12.01
N LEU A 8 9.93 -18.04 11.15
CA LEU A 8 8.74 -17.60 10.40
C LEU A 8 7.54 -17.41 11.34
N LEU A 9 7.42 -18.25 12.38
CA LEU A 9 6.40 -18.09 13.42
C LEU A 9 6.62 -16.86 14.29
N ALA A 10 7.87 -16.48 14.55
CA ALA A 10 8.20 -15.26 15.29
C ALA A 10 7.87 -13.98 14.50
N LEU A 11 8.12 -13.99 13.18
CA LEU A 11 7.77 -12.86 12.30
C LEU A 11 6.24 -12.76 12.09
N ALA A 12 5.54 -13.89 11.98
CA ALA A 12 4.08 -13.93 11.86
C ALA A 12 3.37 -13.54 13.18
N LEU A 13 3.95 -13.85 14.35
CA LEU A 13 3.40 -13.42 15.64
C LEU A 13 3.60 -11.92 15.89
N LEU A 14 4.62 -11.29 15.32
CA LEU A 14 4.81 -9.83 15.39
C LEU A 14 3.76 -9.08 14.55
N CYS A 15 3.21 -9.71 13.50
CA CYS A 15 2.12 -9.17 12.69
C CYS A 15 0.72 -9.36 13.31
N LEU A 16 0.60 -10.21 14.36
CA LEU A 16 -0.67 -10.50 15.05
C LEU A 16 -0.84 -9.75 16.37
N ALA A 17 0.02 -8.77 16.68
CA ALA A 17 -0.31 -7.79 17.70
C ALA A 17 -1.62 -7.09 17.28
N PRO A 18 -2.61 -6.94 18.21
CA PRO A 18 -3.92 -6.43 17.81
C PRO A 18 -3.75 -5.05 17.17
N LEU A 19 -4.15 -4.92 15.90
CA LEU A 19 -4.39 -3.65 15.20
C LEU A 19 -5.58 -2.90 15.83
N ALA A 20 -5.59 -2.79 17.15
CA ALA A 20 -6.59 -2.04 17.88
C ALA A 20 -6.02 -0.64 18.10
N ALA A 21 -6.21 0.22 17.10
CA ALA A 21 -6.21 1.68 17.07
C ALA A 21 -5.49 2.25 15.82
N LEU A 22 -5.72 1.67 14.65
CA LEU A 22 -5.68 2.49 13.44
C LEU A 22 -6.97 3.30 13.49
N GLY A 23 -6.85 4.62 13.50
CA GLY A 23 -7.99 5.50 13.36
C GLY A 23 -8.84 5.01 12.21
N ALA A 24 -10.17 4.97 12.38
CA ALA A 24 -11.06 4.53 11.33
C ALA A 24 -10.67 5.28 10.05
N ASP A 25 -10.46 4.55 8.96
CA ASP A 25 -10.14 5.11 7.66
C ASP A 25 -11.16 6.21 7.36
N ASP A 26 -10.71 7.42 7.06
CA ASP A 26 -11.57 8.57 6.81
C ASP A 26 -12.61 8.28 5.74
N ALA A 27 -12.28 7.45 4.74
CA ALA A 27 -13.21 7.00 3.72
C ALA A 27 -14.33 6.13 4.30
N TYR A 28 -14.01 5.19 5.18
CA TYR A 28 -14.99 4.36 5.88
C TYR A 28 -15.85 5.21 6.80
N THR A 29 -15.24 6.10 7.57
CA THR A 29 -15.94 7.02 8.48
C THR A 29 -16.86 7.97 7.70
N THR A 30 -16.42 8.49 6.54
CA THR A 30 -17.24 9.31 5.63
C THR A 30 -18.48 8.55 5.17
N GLY A 31 -18.34 7.31 4.70
CA GLY A 31 -19.46 6.47 4.26
C GLY A 31 -20.43 6.19 5.40
N TYR A 32 -19.94 5.91 6.60
CA TYR A 32 -20.79 5.64 7.75
C TYR A 32 -21.55 6.89 8.23
N VAL A 33 -20.88 8.05 8.29
CA VAL A 33 -21.46 9.36 8.60
C VAL A 33 -22.55 9.73 7.58
N ALA A 34 -22.28 9.54 6.27
CA ALA A 34 -23.27 9.76 5.22
C ALA A 34 -24.51 8.87 5.41
N ALA A 35 -24.32 7.59 5.71
CA ALA A 35 -25.41 6.65 5.96
C ALA A 35 -26.25 7.02 7.20
N VAL A 36 -25.63 7.54 8.26
CA VAL A 36 -26.35 8.02 9.46
C VAL A 36 -27.19 9.25 9.12
N LEU A 37 -26.62 10.21 8.37
CA LEU A 37 -27.33 11.42 7.94
C LEU A 37 -28.53 11.08 7.05
N GLU A 38 -28.35 10.18 6.08
CA GLU A 38 -29.41 9.77 5.18
C GLU A 38 -30.51 8.98 5.90
N ARG A 39 -30.14 7.96 6.71
CA ARG A 39 -31.14 7.07 7.35
C ARG A 39 -31.88 7.69 8.52
N GLN A 40 -31.22 8.51 9.34
CA GLN A 40 -31.82 9.08 10.55
C GLN A 40 -32.47 10.46 10.31
N PHE A 41 -31.92 11.23 9.37
CA PHE A 41 -32.31 12.61 9.15
C PHE A 41 -32.81 12.89 7.73
N ASN A 42 -32.69 11.92 6.82
CA ASN A 42 -33.02 12.08 5.38
C ASN A 42 -32.26 13.25 4.73
N ILE A 43 -30.96 13.39 5.07
CA ILE A 43 -30.11 14.49 4.61
C ILE A 43 -28.89 13.90 3.90
N ASN A 44 -28.55 14.47 2.73
CA ASN A 44 -27.39 14.14 1.96
C ASN A 44 -26.55 15.42 1.67
N PRO A 45 -25.76 15.91 2.63
CA PRO A 45 -25.05 17.17 2.49
C PRO A 45 -23.89 17.03 1.49
N ARG A 46 -23.81 17.98 0.54
CA ARG A 46 -22.75 18.00 -0.47
C ARG A 46 -21.38 18.45 0.10
N SER A 47 -21.41 19.14 1.23
CA SER A 47 -20.24 19.68 1.90
C SER A 47 -19.57 18.71 2.89
N LEU A 48 -20.13 17.50 3.08
CA LEU A 48 -19.59 16.51 4.02
C LEU A 48 -18.13 16.15 3.69
N LYS A 49 -17.27 16.37 4.67
CA LYS A 49 -15.87 15.95 4.63
C LYS A 49 -15.52 15.34 5.98
N VAL A 50 -14.72 14.27 5.94
CA VAL A 50 -14.12 13.67 7.13
C VAL A 50 -12.60 13.65 6.92
N LYS A 51 -11.86 14.14 7.89
CA LYS A 51 -10.41 14.13 7.88
C LYS A 51 -9.88 13.96 9.31
N ASP A 52 -9.03 12.97 9.52
CA ASP A 52 -8.44 12.65 10.83
C ASP A 52 -9.50 12.48 11.94
N GLY A 53 -10.66 11.90 11.57
CA GLY A 53 -11.80 11.73 12.47
C GLY A 53 -12.61 13.02 12.74
N ILE A 54 -12.28 14.14 12.10
CA ILE A 54 -13.04 15.40 12.19
C ILE A 54 -14.05 15.44 11.05
N VAL A 55 -15.33 15.47 11.42
CA VAL A 55 -16.45 15.63 10.46
C VAL A 55 -16.73 17.12 10.28
N THR A 56 -16.64 17.61 9.04
CA THR A 56 -16.92 18.99 8.68
C THR A 56 -18.12 19.04 7.74
N ILE A 57 -19.11 19.85 8.05
CA ILE A 57 -20.33 20.04 7.24
C ILE A 57 -20.66 21.54 7.21
N ASP A 58 -21.05 22.06 6.03
CA ASP A 58 -21.59 23.41 5.95
C ASP A 58 -22.95 23.46 6.66
N ALA A 59 -23.07 24.39 7.60
CA ALA A 59 -24.30 24.58 8.34
C ALA A 59 -25.50 24.91 7.43
N GLY A 60 -25.27 25.45 6.24
CA GLY A 60 -26.26 25.69 5.23
C GLY A 60 -26.90 24.42 4.67
N ASP A 61 -26.20 23.32 4.64
CA ASP A 61 -26.65 22.02 4.16
C ASP A 61 -27.56 21.28 5.18
N LEU A 62 -27.62 21.78 6.43
CA LEU A 62 -28.37 21.15 7.52
C LEU A 62 -29.56 21.99 8.00
N PRO A 63 -30.75 21.37 8.22
CA PRO A 63 -31.87 22.04 8.83
C PRO A 63 -31.53 22.59 10.20
N ARG A 64 -31.79 23.88 10.43
CA ARG A 64 -31.41 24.55 11.69
C ARG A 64 -31.93 23.85 12.94
N ALA A 65 -33.18 23.34 12.87
CA ALA A 65 -33.83 22.69 14.00
C ALA A 65 -33.18 21.36 14.40
N ASP A 66 -32.54 20.67 13.46
CA ASP A 66 -31.96 19.34 13.70
C ASP A 66 -30.46 19.34 13.93
N ARG A 67 -29.76 20.47 13.75
CA ARG A 67 -28.32 20.60 13.93
C ARG A 67 -27.78 20.01 15.26
N PRO A 68 -28.40 20.31 16.44
CA PRO A 68 -27.93 19.74 17.70
C PRO A 68 -28.05 18.21 17.74
N LYS A 69 -29.15 17.65 17.19
CA LYS A 69 -29.38 16.21 17.13
C LYS A 69 -28.41 15.54 16.18
N ILE A 70 -28.12 16.17 15.04
CA ILE A 70 -27.16 15.70 14.05
C ILE A 70 -25.77 15.66 14.65
N VAL A 71 -25.32 16.74 15.30
CA VAL A 71 -24.01 16.77 15.95
C VAL A 71 -23.87 15.66 16.99
N THR A 72 -24.91 15.44 17.81
CA THR A 72 -24.91 14.38 18.81
C THR A 72 -24.82 12.99 18.16
N ALA A 73 -25.61 12.74 17.11
CA ALA A 73 -25.63 11.46 16.41
C ALA A 73 -24.28 11.17 15.72
N LEU A 74 -23.67 12.17 15.09
CA LEU A 74 -22.39 12.02 14.43
C LEU A 74 -21.24 11.88 15.42
N SER A 75 -21.30 12.54 16.58
CA SER A 75 -20.27 12.38 17.64
C SER A 75 -20.30 10.98 18.27
N ALA A 76 -21.39 10.22 18.13
CA ALA A 76 -21.49 8.84 18.60
C ALA A 76 -20.94 7.82 17.59
N VAL A 77 -20.57 8.24 16.39
CA VAL A 77 -20.01 7.37 15.35
C VAL A 77 -18.58 6.98 15.70
N LYS A 78 -18.29 5.69 15.68
CA LYS A 78 -16.94 5.18 15.93
C LYS A 78 -15.96 5.74 14.89
N GLY A 79 -14.91 6.39 15.36
CA GLY A 79 -13.89 7.04 14.52
C GLY A 79 -14.11 8.54 14.34
N VAL A 80 -15.25 9.11 14.76
CA VAL A 80 -15.46 10.54 14.81
C VAL A 80 -14.93 11.08 16.13
N THR A 81 -13.96 11.98 16.06
CA THR A 81 -13.37 12.66 17.23
C THR A 81 -14.00 14.02 17.46
N ARG A 82 -14.50 14.66 16.38
CA ARG A 82 -15.09 15.99 16.44
C ARG A 82 -16.02 16.26 15.26
N VAL A 83 -17.07 17.04 15.48
CA VAL A 83 -17.98 17.52 14.45
C VAL A 83 -17.92 19.04 14.39
N GLU A 84 -17.65 19.60 13.20
CA GLU A 84 -17.56 21.03 12.93
C GLU A 84 -18.62 21.46 11.93
N LEU A 85 -19.45 22.43 12.32
CA LEU A 85 -20.39 23.07 11.41
C LEU A 85 -19.81 24.40 10.92
N LEU A 86 -19.59 24.54 9.61
CA LEU A 86 -19.11 25.78 9.01
C LEU A 86 -20.29 26.73 8.76
N GLU A 87 -20.25 27.92 9.33
CA GLU A 87 -21.23 28.97 9.04
C GLU A 87 -20.97 29.57 7.63
N PRO A 88 -22.05 29.91 6.86
CA PRO A 88 -21.90 30.51 5.54
C PRO A 88 -21.11 31.82 5.62
N GLY A 89 -19.98 31.88 4.92
CA GLY A 89 -19.12 33.08 4.86
C GLY A 89 -17.73 32.92 5.47
N ARG A 90 -17.43 31.85 6.17
CA ARG A 90 -16.07 31.52 6.58
C ARG A 90 -15.49 30.53 5.58
N GLN A 91 -14.71 31.02 4.62
CA GLN A 91 -13.95 30.17 3.71
C GLN A 91 -13.13 29.17 4.56
N ALA A 92 -13.41 27.89 4.35
CA ALA A 92 -12.46 26.87 4.78
C ALA A 92 -11.10 27.20 4.16
N PRO A 93 -9.98 26.99 4.88
CA PRO A 93 -8.68 27.11 4.25
C PRO A 93 -8.68 26.20 3.03
N THR A 94 -8.54 26.80 1.86
CA THR A 94 -8.36 26.14 0.59
C THR A 94 -7.01 25.45 0.61
N GLY A 95 -6.96 24.26 1.19
CA GLY A 95 -5.90 23.31 0.91
C GLY A 95 -6.16 22.73 -0.48
N PRO A 96 -5.14 22.56 -1.31
CA PRO A 96 -5.31 22.03 -2.65
C PRO A 96 -5.97 20.64 -2.58
N ALA A 97 -6.87 20.40 -3.56
CA ALA A 97 -7.45 19.10 -3.81
C ALA A 97 -6.35 18.02 -3.72
N VAL A 98 -6.60 16.99 -2.92
CA VAL A 98 -5.70 15.83 -2.83
C VAL A 98 -5.71 15.16 -4.20
N ALA A 99 -4.84 15.62 -5.07
CA ALA A 99 -4.26 14.74 -6.06
C ALA A 99 -3.68 13.57 -5.26
N VAL A 100 -3.91 12.33 -5.70
CA VAL A 100 -3.19 11.16 -5.20
C VAL A 100 -1.71 11.49 -5.36
N SER A 101 -1.14 12.02 -4.29
CA SER A 101 0.22 12.53 -4.28
C SER A 101 1.13 11.32 -4.35
N ALA A 102 1.79 11.17 -5.48
CA ALA A 102 3.09 10.53 -5.45
C ALA A 102 3.88 11.18 -4.32
N ALA A 103 4.35 10.35 -3.40
CA ALA A 103 4.95 10.76 -2.16
C ALA A 103 5.86 11.97 -2.33
N ALA A 104 5.40 13.12 -1.87
CA ALA A 104 6.25 14.28 -1.72
C ALA A 104 7.39 13.90 -0.80
N ALA A 105 8.60 14.37 -1.11
CA ALA A 105 9.71 14.25 -0.17
C ALA A 105 9.25 14.78 1.18
N ALA A 106 9.33 13.95 2.21
CA ALA A 106 8.89 14.36 3.53
C ALA A 106 9.84 15.44 4.03
N GLU A 107 9.29 16.59 4.38
CA GLU A 107 10.05 17.65 5.06
C GLU A 107 10.54 17.14 6.43
N PRO A 108 11.72 17.58 6.90
CA PRO A 108 12.23 17.23 8.21
C PRO A 108 11.22 17.57 9.31
N GLY A 109 10.61 16.60 9.91
CA GLY A 109 9.67 16.75 11.03
C GLY A 109 10.14 15.94 12.24
N PRO A 110 9.53 16.09 13.41
CA PRO A 110 9.90 15.30 14.60
C PRO A 110 9.77 13.80 14.33
N VAL A 111 10.51 13.00 15.11
CA VAL A 111 10.42 11.53 15.12
C VAL A 111 8.96 11.09 15.04
N LYS A 112 8.62 10.24 14.09
CA LYS A 112 7.25 9.80 13.86
C LYS A 112 7.15 8.29 13.84
N PHE A 113 6.24 7.78 14.65
CA PHE A 113 5.66 6.45 14.47
C PHE A 113 4.57 6.51 13.40
N LEU A 114 4.53 5.53 12.53
CA LEU A 114 3.60 5.41 11.40
C LEU A 114 3.58 6.70 10.55
N PRO A 115 4.73 7.16 10.04
CA PRO A 115 4.78 8.36 9.23
C PRO A 115 4.01 8.17 7.92
N THR A 116 3.44 9.24 7.41
CA THR A 116 2.78 9.25 6.10
C THR A 116 3.80 9.40 4.96
N GLY A 117 3.49 8.83 3.79
CA GLY A 117 4.39 8.84 2.63
C GLY A 117 5.64 7.98 2.83
N HIS A 118 6.51 7.93 1.82
CA HIS A 118 7.70 7.09 1.79
C HIS A 118 8.94 7.88 1.38
N LEU A 119 10.08 7.61 2.01
CA LEU A 119 11.35 8.20 1.61
C LEU A 119 11.82 7.64 0.26
N PHE A 120 11.66 6.34 0.03
CA PHE A 120 11.84 5.72 -1.27
C PHE A 120 10.46 5.49 -1.91
N ARG A 121 10.17 6.23 -2.97
CA ARG A 121 8.88 6.11 -3.68
C ARG A 121 8.76 4.77 -4.39
N ALA A 122 7.53 4.22 -4.45
CA ALA A 122 7.23 3.03 -5.22
C ALA A 122 7.75 3.15 -6.66
N LEU A 123 8.26 2.05 -7.20
CA LEU A 123 8.64 1.97 -8.62
C LEU A 123 7.38 1.67 -9.45
N ILE A 124 7.07 2.55 -10.39
CA ILE A 124 5.84 2.47 -11.20
C ILE A 124 5.85 1.23 -12.10
N ALA A 125 7.01 0.90 -12.66
CA ALA A 125 7.17 -0.20 -13.61
C ALA A 125 7.54 -1.54 -12.93
N ASP A 126 7.68 -1.58 -11.60
CA ASP A 126 7.96 -2.83 -10.88
C ASP A 126 6.65 -3.59 -10.58
N PRO A 127 6.31 -4.67 -11.32
CA PRO A 127 5.07 -5.40 -11.13
C PRO A 127 5.02 -6.16 -9.80
N ARG A 128 6.13 -6.23 -9.07
CA ARG A 128 6.26 -6.88 -7.75
C ARG A 128 6.35 -5.87 -6.60
N TRP A 129 6.24 -4.59 -6.89
CA TRP A 129 6.08 -3.61 -5.82
C TRP A 129 4.72 -3.81 -5.16
N PRO A 130 4.63 -3.93 -3.82
CA PRO A 130 3.34 -4.05 -3.14
C PRO A 130 2.43 -2.86 -3.45
N HIS A 131 1.30 -3.14 -4.10
CA HIS A 131 0.29 -2.14 -4.47
C HIS A 131 -1.03 -2.80 -4.84
N PHE A 132 -2.10 -2.02 -4.91
CA PHE A 132 -3.40 -2.48 -5.40
C PHE A 132 -3.46 -2.29 -6.91
N SER A 133 -3.66 -3.36 -7.66
CA SER A 133 -3.83 -3.28 -9.11
C SER A 133 -4.72 -4.38 -9.66
N ALA A 134 -5.28 -4.10 -10.84
CA ALA A 134 -5.92 -5.10 -11.69
C ALA A 134 -5.47 -4.84 -13.14
N SER A 135 -5.09 -5.88 -13.86
CA SER A 135 -4.66 -5.78 -15.24
C SER A 135 -5.13 -6.98 -16.05
N TYR A 136 -5.40 -6.74 -17.33
CA TYR A 136 -5.62 -7.76 -18.33
C TYR A 136 -4.33 -7.98 -19.13
N ARG A 137 -4.01 -9.25 -19.44
CA ARG A 137 -2.85 -9.65 -20.22
C ARG A 137 -3.29 -10.66 -21.28
N TYR A 138 -2.77 -10.48 -22.49
CA TYR A 138 -2.96 -11.42 -23.57
C TYR A 138 -1.63 -12.11 -23.92
N TYR A 139 -1.61 -13.43 -23.86
CA TYR A 139 -0.44 -14.25 -24.17
C TYR A 139 -0.62 -14.98 -25.51
N THR A 140 0.27 -14.76 -26.45
CA THR A 140 0.19 -15.38 -27.80
C THR A 140 0.79 -16.78 -27.88
N SER A 141 1.47 -17.23 -26.83
CA SER A 141 2.26 -18.47 -26.82
C SER A 141 1.76 -19.52 -25.83
N THR A 142 0.58 -19.32 -25.24
CA THR A 142 0.01 -20.23 -24.24
C THR A 142 -1.38 -20.68 -24.68
N PRO A 143 -1.50 -21.67 -25.57
CA PRO A 143 -2.80 -22.15 -26.04
C PRO A 143 -3.68 -22.59 -24.87
N GLY A 144 -4.93 -22.09 -24.81
CA GLY A 144 -5.92 -22.45 -23.80
C GLY A 144 -5.84 -21.64 -22.50
N SER A 145 -4.91 -20.68 -22.39
CA SER A 145 -4.83 -19.69 -21.31
C SER A 145 -4.24 -18.39 -21.87
N GLU A 146 -4.85 -17.90 -22.94
CA GLU A 146 -4.38 -16.71 -23.66
C GLU A 146 -4.80 -15.42 -22.95
N ASN A 147 -5.98 -15.42 -22.36
CA ASN A 147 -6.57 -14.29 -21.68
C ASN A 147 -6.41 -14.45 -20.17
N VAL A 148 -5.68 -13.52 -19.56
CA VAL A 148 -5.29 -13.63 -18.16
C VAL A 148 -5.60 -12.33 -17.43
N ALA A 149 -6.25 -12.42 -16.29
CA ALA A 149 -6.35 -11.35 -15.33
C ALA A 149 -5.22 -11.47 -14.29
N ALA A 150 -4.55 -10.36 -14.01
CA ALA A 150 -3.61 -10.28 -12.89
C ALA A 150 -4.07 -9.22 -11.91
N VAL A 151 -4.18 -9.59 -10.64
CA VAL A 151 -4.56 -8.70 -9.55
C VAL A 151 -3.50 -8.72 -8.46
N SER A 152 -3.30 -7.58 -7.83
CA SER A 152 -2.42 -7.48 -6.67
C SER A 152 -3.09 -6.71 -5.54
N PHE A 153 -2.75 -7.13 -4.33
CA PHE A 153 -3.11 -6.45 -3.08
C PHE A 153 -1.84 -6.32 -2.27
N GLY A 154 -1.46 -5.13 -1.93
CA GLY A 154 -0.23 -4.95 -1.17
C GLY A 154 0.00 -3.52 -0.74
N GLU A 155 0.84 -3.37 0.29
CA GLU A 155 1.15 -2.07 0.86
C GLU A 155 2.59 -2.05 1.39
N THR A 156 3.14 -0.84 1.45
CA THR A 156 4.39 -0.51 2.13
C THR A 156 4.04 0.34 3.34
N VAL A 157 4.33 -0.16 4.54
CA VAL A 157 3.99 0.49 5.79
C VAL A 157 5.26 0.95 6.50
N PRO A 158 5.61 2.24 6.46
CA PRO A 158 6.69 2.77 7.28
C PRO A 158 6.23 2.79 8.73
N LEU A 159 7.03 2.17 9.61
CA LEU A 159 6.72 2.07 11.04
C LEU A 159 7.37 3.19 11.84
N TYR A 160 8.55 3.62 11.42
CA TYR A 160 9.33 4.62 12.13
C TYR A 160 10.18 5.44 11.15
N ARG A 161 10.28 6.74 11.37
CA ARG A 161 11.11 7.66 10.60
C ARG A 161 11.81 8.66 11.51
N ASP A 162 13.06 8.95 11.21
CA ASP A 162 13.86 9.91 11.94
C ASP A 162 14.86 10.62 11.01
N HIS A 163 15.52 11.63 11.56
CA HIS A 163 16.58 12.38 10.91
C HIS A 163 17.95 11.80 11.20
N ILE A 164 18.89 12.10 10.32
CA ILE A 164 20.31 11.87 10.55
C ILE A 164 20.99 13.23 10.74
N GLY A 165 21.69 13.40 11.88
CA GLY A 165 22.27 14.67 12.31
C GLY A 165 21.36 15.46 13.25
N GLU A 166 21.92 16.40 14.02
CA GLU A 166 21.18 17.15 15.05
C GLU A 166 20.04 18.03 14.48
N LYS A 167 20.20 18.47 13.24
CA LYS A 167 19.21 19.31 12.52
C LYS A 167 18.68 18.66 11.24
N GLY A 168 18.91 17.34 11.07
CA GLY A 168 18.51 16.64 9.85
C GLY A 168 19.39 16.95 8.63
N GLU A 169 20.59 17.48 8.84
CA GLU A 169 21.50 17.90 7.78
C GLU A 169 22.01 16.77 6.89
N TRP A 170 21.87 15.54 7.34
CA TRP A 170 22.25 14.33 6.59
C TRP A 170 21.06 13.53 6.05
N GLY A 171 19.87 14.16 6.01
CA GLY A 171 18.65 13.54 5.47
C GLY A 171 17.84 12.78 6.51
N GLN A 172 17.01 11.87 6.01
CA GLN A 172 16.08 11.07 6.80
C GLN A 172 16.25 9.59 6.50
N TRP A 173 15.92 8.77 7.49
CA TRP A 173 15.81 7.33 7.32
C TRP A 173 14.46 6.84 7.85
N GLU A 174 13.99 5.75 7.32
CA GLU A 174 12.79 5.09 7.79
C GLU A 174 12.98 3.57 7.78
N THR A 175 12.20 2.90 8.61
CA THR A 175 12.10 1.44 8.58
C THR A 175 10.65 1.04 8.65
N GLY A 176 10.34 -0.13 8.10
CA GLY A 176 8.97 -0.63 8.05
C GLY A 176 8.88 -2.01 7.43
N VAL A 177 7.66 -2.34 7.03
CA VAL A 177 7.34 -3.62 6.43
C VAL A 177 6.65 -3.43 5.08
N GLN A 178 6.82 -4.41 4.19
CA GLN A 178 6.08 -4.51 2.94
C GLN A 178 5.38 -5.85 2.90
N GLY A 179 4.16 -5.88 2.39
CA GLY A 179 3.43 -7.11 2.15
C GLY A 179 2.64 -7.03 0.86
N GLY A 180 2.56 -8.14 0.13
CA GLY A 180 1.82 -8.19 -1.13
C GLY A 180 1.42 -9.60 -1.51
N VAL A 181 0.27 -9.68 -2.18
CA VAL A 181 -0.27 -10.88 -2.81
C VAL A 181 -0.50 -10.56 -4.27
N PHE A 182 0.02 -11.41 -5.16
CA PHE A 182 -0.06 -11.21 -6.60
C PHE A 182 -0.67 -12.47 -7.22
N SER A 183 -1.91 -12.37 -7.68
CA SER A 183 -2.67 -13.50 -8.20
C SER A 183 -2.92 -13.37 -9.71
N THR A 184 -2.91 -14.48 -10.39
CA THR A 184 -3.14 -14.58 -11.83
C THR A 184 -4.26 -15.57 -12.10
N PHE A 185 -5.26 -15.16 -12.89
CA PHE A 185 -6.45 -15.94 -13.20
C PHE A 185 -6.54 -16.19 -14.70
N ASP A 186 -6.92 -17.41 -15.07
CA ASP A 186 -7.21 -17.81 -16.43
C ASP A 186 -8.63 -17.42 -16.80
N LEU A 187 -8.78 -16.45 -17.69
CA LEU A 187 -10.09 -15.98 -18.14
C LEU A 187 -10.71 -16.86 -19.24
N ASP A 188 -9.93 -17.75 -19.83
CA ASP A 188 -10.42 -18.71 -20.84
C ASP A 188 -11.04 -19.95 -20.19
N SER A 189 -10.76 -20.17 -18.90
CA SER A 189 -11.37 -21.27 -18.16
C SER A 189 -12.82 -20.98 -17.76
N GLN A 190 -13.62 -22.02 -17.64
CA GLN A 190 -15.03 -21.91 -17.30
C GLN A 190 -15.27 -21.31 -15.91
N SER A 191 -14.35 -21.56 -14.96
CA SER A 191 -14.44 -21.12 -13.57
C SER A 191 -13.59 -19.89 -13.27
N LEU A 192 -12.91 -19.31 -14.28
CA LEU A 192 -11.90 -18.26 -14.10
C LEU A 192 -10.80 -18.72 -13.13
N ASP A 193 -10.22 -19.90 -13.44
CA ASP A 193 -9.34 -20.62 -12.54
C ASP A 193 -8.14 -19.79 -12.07
N LEU A 194 -7.81 -19.92 -10.81
CA LEU A 194 -6.58 -19.37 -10.25
C LEU A 194 -5.38 -20.16 -10.83
N ILE A 195 -4.51 -19.47 -11.59
CA ILE A 195 -3.27 -20.07 -12.12
C ILE A 195 -2.22 -20.10 -11.03
N ASN A 196 -1.96 -18.96 -10.41
CA ASN A 196 -0.88 -18.79 -9.42
C ASN A 196 -1.16 -17.65 -8.47
N THR A 197 -0.67 -17.79 -7.24
CA THR A 197 -0.61 -16.70 -6.25
C THR A 197 0.78 -16.64 -5.64
N ASP A 198 1.39 -15.47 -5.70
CA ASP A 198 2.65 -15.17 -5.04
C ASP A 198 2.39 -14.36 -3.77
N PHE A 199 2.99 -14.78 -2.67
CA PHE A 199 3.00 -14.07 -1.39
C PHE A 199 4.36 -13.44 -1.17
N PHE A 200 4.39 -12.16 -0.90
CA PHE A 200 5.60 -11.40 -0.65
C PHE A 200 5.52 -10.71 0.71
N VAL A 201 6.60 -10.78 1.48
CA VAL A 201 6.78 -10.02 2.72
C VAL A 201 8.22 -9.54 2.82
N ALA A 202 8.42 -8.32 3.29
CA ALA A 202 9.75 -7.75 3.51
C ALA A 202 9.78 -6.82 4.73
N GLY A 203 10.93 -6.81 5.40
CA GLY A 203 11.35 -5.70 6.24
C GLY A 203 12.26 -4.78 5.42
N PHE A 204 12.17 -3.47 5.62
CA PHE A 204 12.96 -2.51 4.86
C PHE A 204 13.57 -1.40 5.71
N VAL A 205 14.63 -0.82 5.18
CA VAL A 205 15.19 0.47 5.58
C VAL A 205 15.24 1.36 4.36
N GLY A 206 14.63 2.54 4.45
CA GLY A 206 14.65 3.59 3.45
C GLY A 206 15.51 4.77 3.90
N TYR A 207 16.12 5.46 2.97
CA TYR A 207 16.89 6.69 3.21
C TYR A 207 16.60 7.72 2.13
N ARG A 208 16.59 9.01 2.50
CA ARG A 208 16.47 10.11 1.56
C ARG A 208 17.29 11.31 2.00
N PHE A 209 18.02 11.87 1.03
CA PHE A 209 18.72 13.14 1.16
C PHE A 209 18.59 13.94 -0.14
N GLY A 210 17.84 15.03 -0.09
CA GLY A 210 17.51 15.82 -1.28
C GLY A 210 16.83 14.97 -2.34
N ASP A 211 17.38 14.94 -3.54
CA ASP A 211 16.86 14.18 -4.69
C ASP A 211 17.29 12.70 -4.67
N PHE A 212 18.24 12.33 -3.83
CA PHE A 212 18.72 10.95 -3.71
C PHE A 212 17.86 10.17 -2.72
N SER A 213 17.52 8.92 -3.07
CA SER A 213 16.93 7.97 -2.14
C SER A 213 17.48 6.57 -2.32
N ALA A 214 17.48 5.81 -1.24
CA ALA A 214 17.94 4.43 -1.18
C ALA A 214 16.93 3.58 -0.41
N LEU A 215 16.85 2.29 -0.77
CA LEU A 215 16.03 1.28 -0.11
C LEU A 215 16.85 0.01 0.02
N GLY A 216 16.91 -0.57 1.22
CA GLY A 216 17.42 -1.91 1.47
C GLY A 216 16.30 -2.79 2.03
N ARG A 217 16.21 -4.05 1.56
CA ARG A 217 15.18 -4.99 2.02
C ARG A 217 15.78 -6.35 2.34
N ILE A 218 15.20 -6.98 3.34
CA ILE A 218 15.21 -8.44 3.52
C ILE A 218 13.82 -8.94 3.24
N PHE A 219 13.68 -9.95 2.40
CA PHE A 219 12.38 -10.37 1.93
C PHE A 219 12.25 -11.89 1.80
N HIS A 220 11.02 -12.35 1.85
CA HIS A 220 10.60 -13.71 1.51
C HIS A 220 9.51 -13.64 0.44
N GLN A 221 9.58 -14.53 -0.53
CA GLN A 221 8.51 -14.76 -1.50
C GLN A 221 8.27 -16.24 -1.67
N SER A 222 6.98 -16.63 -1.74
CA SER A 222 6.54 -17.96 -2.08
C SER A 222 5.46 -17.92 -3.15
N SER A 223 5.43 -18.91 -4.03
CA SER A 223 4.47 -19.03 -5.12
C SER A 223 3.68 -20.32 -4.98
N HIS A 224 2.37 -20.23 -5.18
CA HIS A 224 1.46 -21.37 -5.08
C HIS A 224 0.58 -21.42 -6.31
N LEU A 225 0.59 -22.58 -7.00
CA LEU A 225 -0.32 -22.85 -8.11
C LEU A 225 -1.73 -23.10 -7.58
N GLY A 226 -2.73 -22.67 -8.36
CA GLY A 226 -4.14 -22.94 -8.07
C GLY A 226 -4.49 -24.41 -8.25
N ASP A 227 -5.33 -24.95 -7.36
CA ASP A 227 -5.70 -26.37 -7.37
C ASP A 227 -6.48 -26.74 -8.64
N GLU A 228 -7.39 -25.87 -9.12
CA GLU A 228 -8.16 -26.10 -10.34
C GLU A 228 -7.25 -26.12 -11.58
N PHE A 229 -6.27 -25.23 -11.64
CA PHE A 229 -5.28 -25.24 -12.72
C PHE A 229 -4.46 -26.53 -12.71
N LEU A 230 -4.04 -27.01 -11.52
CA LEU A 230 -3.31 -28.25 -11.37
C LEU A 230 -4.14 -29.48 -11.77
N LEU A 231 -5.45 -29.49 -11.52
CA LEU A 231 -6.33 -30.61 -11.85
C LEU A 231 -6.63 -30.72 -13.35
N ARG A 232 -6.54 -29.64 -14.11
CA ARG A 232 -6.71 -29.64 -15.58
C ARG A 232 -5.50 -30.23 -16.31
N GLU A 233 -4.33 -30.06 -15.75
CA GLU A 233 -3.09 -30.55 -16.34
C GLU A 233 -2.93 -32.05 -16.10
N THR A 234 -2.74 -32.81 -17.19
CA THR A 234 -2.59 -34.28 -17.15
C THR A 234 -1.32 -34.71 -16.39
N ARG A 235 -0.33 -33.86 -16.27
CA ARG A 235 0.92 -34.06 -15.49
C ARG A 235 1.46 -32.74 -15.00
N PRO A 236 0.90 -32.19 -13.92
CA PRO A 236 1.39 -30.93 -13.39
C PRO A 236 2.82 -31.12 -12.84
N ASN A 237 3.78 -30.48 -13.47
CA ASN A 237 5.11 -30.36 -12.87
C ASN A 237 5.07 -29.27 -11.81
N ARG A 238 4.62 -29.64 -10.61
CA ARG A 238 4.49 -28.71 -9.49
C ARG A 238 5.89 -28.30 -9.01
N LEU A 239 6.29 -27.09 -9.38
CA LEU A 239 7.45 -26.44 -8.80
C LEU A 239 6.97 -25.59 -7.61
N ASN A 240 7.42 -25.94 -6.42
CA ASN A 240 7.33 -25.01 -5.31
C ASN A 240 8.41 -23.94 -5.52
N LEU A 241 8.00 -22.71 -5.76
CA LEU A 241 8.93 -21.61 -5.85
C LEU A 241 8.89 -20.83 -4.53
N SER A 242 9.99 -20.88 -3.81
CA SER A 242 10.15 -20.15 -2.55
C SER A 242 11.57 -19.63 -2.45
N TYR A 243 11.73 -18.39 -2.06
CA TYR A 243 13.05 -17.82 -1.88
C TYR A 243 13.08 -16.68 -0.84
N GLU A 244 14.24 -16.53 -0.26
CA GLU A 244 14.56 -15.45 0.66
C GLU A 244 15.76 -14.68 0.11
N GLY A 245 15.78 -13.37 0.29
CA GLY A 245 16.85 -12.58 -0.27
C GLY A 245 17.04 -11.22 0.38
N LEU A 246 18.12 -10.59 -0.05
CA LEU A 246 18.45 -9.21 0.23
C LEU A 246 18.46 -8.44 -1.08
N ASP A 247 17.91 -7.24 -1.11
CA ASP A 247 18.10 -6.33 -2.22
C ASP A 247 18.34 -4.89 -1.75
N ALA A 248 18.97 -4.12 -2.62
CA ALA A 248 19.14 -2.69 -2.45
C ALA A 248 18.79 -1.96 -3.75
N LYS A 249 18.14 -0.81 -3.63
CA LYS A 249 17.76 0.07 -4.73
C LYS A 249 18.18 1.49 -4.42
N LEU A 250 18.69 2.17 -5.42
CA LEU A 250 19.06 3.58 -5.39
C LEU A 250 18.21 4.31 -6.42
N SER A 251 17.83 5.53 -6.12
CA SER A 251 17.16 6.38 -7.10
C SER A 251 17.55 7.84 -6.94
N TYR A 252 17.46 8.57 -8.05
CA TYR A 252 17.74 9.98 -8.12
C TYR A 252 16.63 10.70 -8.88
N ASP A 253 16.05 11.73 -8.27
CA ASP A 253 15.03 12.58 -8.86
C ASP A 253 15.71 13.64 -9.72
N LEU A 254 15.38 13.67 -10.99
CA LEU A 254 15.90 14.60 -11.98
C LEU A 254 14.88 15.74 -12.24
N PRO A 255 15.29 16.87 -12.81
CA PRO A 255 14.36 17.90 -13.23
C PRO A 255 13.25 17.36 -14.17
N LEU A 256 12.16 18.13 -14.31
CA LEU A 256 11.04 17.82 -15.19
C LEU A 256 10.26 16.53 -14.86
N GLY A 257 10.29 16.09 -13.61
CA GLY A 257 9.55 14.90 -13.17
C GLY A 257 10.17 13.58 -13.60
N LEU A 258 11.42 13.58 -14.03
CA LEU A 258 12.19 12.37 -14.33
C LEU A 258 12.76 11.76 -13.04
N ARG A 259 12.89 10.44 -13.00
CA ARG A 259 13.56 9.68 -11.94
C ARG A 259 14.34 8.54 -12.57
N ALA A 260 15.61 8.44 -12.28
CA ALA A 260 16.42 7.27 -12.62
C ALA A 260 16.59 6.38 -11.39
N TYR A 261 16.61 5.05 -11.59
CA TYR A 261 16.87 4.11 -10.51
C TYR A 261 17.66 2.91 -10.99
N ALA A 262 18.40 2.31 -10.07
CA ALA A 262 19.07 1.03 -10.25
C ALA A 262 19.12 0.27 -8.93
N GLY A 263 19.22 -1.03 -9.01
CA GLY A 263 19.33 -1.88 -7.84
C GLY A 263 19.76 -3.28 -8.17
N GLY A 264 20.09 -4.02 -7.12
CA GLY A 264 20.45 -5.42 -7.22
C GLY A 264 20.27 -6.13 -5.90
N GLY A 265 20.40 -7.44 -5.94
CA GLY A 265 20.22 -8.27 -4.77
C GLY A 265 20.73 -9.68 -4.95
N TYR A 266 20.59 -10.45 -3.88
CA TYR A 266 21.02 -11.84 -3.85
C TYR A 266 20.02 -12.69 -3.06
N LEU A 267 19.65 -13.86 -3.63
CA LEU A 267 18.79 -14.84 -2.98
C LEU A 267 19.65 -15.75 -2.08
N ILE A 268 19.36 -15.71 -0.79
CA ILE A 268 20.11 -16.43 0.25
C ILE A 268 19.68 -17.89 0.28
N ASP A 269 18.38 -18.12 0.33
CA ASP A 269 17.76 -19.46 0.27
C ASP A 269 16.81 -19.54 -0.91
N VAL A 270 16.79 -20.65 -1.61
CA VAL A 270 15.98 -20.84 -2.81
C VAL A 270 15.46 -22.27 -2.92
N ASP A 271 14.23 -22.41 -3.30
CA ASP A 271 13.61 -23.66 -3.69
C ASP A 271 12.85 -23.43 -5.02
N PRO A 272 13.19 -24.10 -6.13
CA PRO A 272 14.20 -25.16 -6.28
C PRO A 272 15.64 -24.64 -6.19
N SER A 273 16.57 -25.49 -5.77
CA SER A 273 17.96 -25.13 -5.50
C SER A 273 18.76 -24.66 -6.72
N ASN A 274 18.27 -24.94 -7.94
CA ASN A 274 18.87 -24.52 -9.21
C ASN A 274 18.44 -23.11 -9.66
N LEU A 275 17.63 -22.41 -8.88
CA LEU A 275 17.25 -21.04 -9.19
C LEU A 275 18.46 -20.10 -9.18
N GLY A 276 18.56 -19.24 -10.19
CA GLY A 276 19.58 -18.18 -10.24
C GLY A 276 19.45 -17.21 -9.06
N ARG A 277 20.56 -16.88 -8.39
CA ARG A 277 20.53 -16.12 -7.13
C ARG A 277 20.71 -14.61 -7.29
N GLY A 278 21.27 -14.16 -8.42
CA GLY A 278 21.53 -12.74 -8.67
C GLY A 278 20.26 -12.00 -9.12
N LEU A 279 20.01 -10.84 -8.57
CA LEU A 279 18.93 -9.93 -8.97
C LEU A 279 19.54 -8.62 -9.47
N ALA A 280 19.00 -8.06 -10.56
CA ALA A 280 19.36 -6.73 -11.04
C ALA A 280 18.12 -6.04 -11.60
N GLN A 281 17.99 -4.75 -11.35
CA GLN A 281 16.91 -3.91 -11.84
C GLN A 281 17.43 -2.50 -12.12
N ALA A 282 17.05 -1.91 -13.24
CA ALA A 282 17.33 -0.51 -13.56
C ALA A 282 16.21 0.06 -14.42
N GLY A 283 15.99 1.36 -14.34
CA GLY A 283 14.99 2.03 -15.16
C GLY A 283 14.96 3.52 -14.96
N ALA A 284 14.06 4.15 -15.73
CA ALA A 284 13.71 5.55 -15.62
C ALA A 284 12.19 5.69 -15.59
N GLU A 285 11.69 6.65 -14.85
CA GLU A 285 10.28 6.97 -14.71
C GLU A 285 10.06 8.43 -15.04
N PHE A 286 8.94 8.72 -15.67
CA PHE A 286 8.50 10.09 -15.92
C PHE A 286 7.13 10.29 -15.28
N LYS A 287 7.02 11.31 -14.46
CA LYS A 287 5.76 11.79 -13.91
C LYS A 287 5.49 13.18 -14.42
N SER A 288 4.46 13.32 -15.22
CA SER A 288 3.99 14.65 -15.66
C SER A 288 3.67 15.53 -14.45
N PRO A 289 4.08 16.80 -14.47
CA PRO A 289 3.74 17.77 -13.45
C PRO A 289 2.23 18.02 -13.33
#